data_c3f8a1d0d22ac697190759f380ebf74f
#
_entry.id   c3f8a1d0d22ac697190759f380ebf74f
#
_cell.length_a   1.000
_cell.length_b   1.000
_cell.length_c   1.000
_cell.angle_alpha   90.00
_cell.angle_beta   90.00
_cell.angle_gamma   90.00
#
_symmetry.space_group_name_H-M   'P 1'
#
loop_
_entity.id
_entity.type
_entity.pdbx_description
1 polymer ?
#
loop_
_entity_poly.entity_id
_entity_poly.type
_entity_poly.pdbx_seq_one_letter_code
_entity_poly.pdbx_strand_id
1 'polypeptide(L)'
;MKLEDIRQGKEGDCFILSSISSILSSLGEVYISNIINEIDNNIIFNFYTKIDDIFEKKKITFLYNENEFNISSKNKDWVKKIEYAYIKQFYNNDINKLLEEGGIAFNVLENLTGYKSKIIINRLFDNKEELYYEICEERIKKNIWKNDFVKYLDILFKKYPTLLIQKIWNILTNNIQKNNTEIIPNNIYKMNCPCVIGINGHFNKITIPGIINEHLYSVIGISIDEYNNKYLHVFNPHHNVDGRETIYKNLENNFVSKISKNRYGKWSLNEIILFMSDLTYSKII
;
A
#
# COMPACT_ATOMS: atom_id res chain seq x y z
N MET A 1 -15.06 12.91 1.96
CA MET A 1 -13.88 12.15 2.45
C MET A 1 -12.75 12.24 1.43
N LYS A 2 -11.51 12.42 1.90
CA LYS A 2 -10.34 12.58 1.01
C LYS A 2 -9.20 11.70 1.50
N LEU A 3 -8.27 11.33 0.61
CA LEU A 3 -7.08 10.56 1.00
C LEU A 3 -6.21 11.30 2.03
N GLU A 4 -6.15 12.62 1.94
CA GLU A 4 -5.42 13.47 2.88
C GLU A 4 -5.97 13.46 4.30
N ASP A 5 -7.19 12.98 4.50
CA ASP A 5 -7.81 12.81 5.81
C ASP A 5 -7.18 11.66 6.60
N ILE A 6 -6.56 10.70 5.90
CA ILE A 6 -5.93 9.50 6.46
C ILE A 6 -4.48 9.84 6.80
N ARG A 7 -4.10 9.78 8.08
CA ARG A 7 -2.78 10.18 8.57
C ARG A 7 -2.28 9.24 9.65
N GLN A 8 -1.55 8.23 9.22
CA GLN A 8 -0.93 7.28 10.16
C GLN A 8 -0.04 8.00 11.18
N GLY A 9 -0.13 7.56 12.42
CA GLY A 9 0.72 7.97 13.52
C GLY A 9 2.03 7.19 13.58
N LYS A 10 2.36 6.74 14.79
CA LYS A 10 3.54 5.91 15.08
C LYS A 10 3.19 4.42 15.14
N GLU A 11 1.92 4.09 15.11
CA GLU A 11 1.36 2.76 15.29
C GLU A 11 1.57 1.87 14.06
N GLY A 12 1.60 0.56 14.25
CA GLY A 12 1.79 -0.44 13.18
C GLY A 12 0.53 -0.72 12.35
N ASP A 13 -0.37 0.24 12.22
CA ASP A 13 -1.68 0.17 11.58
C ASP A 13 -1.69 0.47 10.06
N CYS A 14 -0.51 0.54 9.45
CA CYS A 14 -0.36 0.84 8.02
C CYS A 14 -1.24 -0.05 7.13
N PHE A 15 -1.44 -1.31 7.50
CA PHE A 15 -2.25 -2.27 6.76
C PHE A 15 -3.75 -1.91 6.80
N ILE A 16 -4.27 -1.34 7.89
CA ILE A 16 -5.64 -0.83 7.98
C ILE A 16 -5.76 0.43 7.13
N LEU A 17 -4.88 1.40 7.36
CA LEU A 17 -4.98 2.72 6.73
C LEU A 17 -4.69 2.69 5.22
N SER A 18 -3.75 1.85 4.76
CA SER A 18 -3.55 1.65 3.32
C SER A 18 -4.74 0.94 2.68
N SER A 19 -5.37 0.00 3.36
CA SER A 19 -6.60 -0.64 2.87
C SER A 19 -7.76 0.34 2.77
N ILE A 20 -8.01 1.16 3.80
CA ILE A 20 -9.02 2.22 3.77
C ILE A 20 -8.74 3.21 2.63
N SER A 21 -7.49 3.65 2.47
CA SER A 21 -7.08 4.56 1.39
C SER A 21 -7.36 3.95 0.02
N SER A 22 -7.06 2.67 -0.14
CA SER A 22 -7.27 1.93 -1.38
C SER A 22 -8.76 1.77 -1.70
N ILE A 23 -9.59 1.47 -0.69
CA ILE A 23 -11.04 1.39 -0.83
C ILE A 23 -11.61 2.75 -1.20
N LEU A 24 -11.21 3.82 -0.51
CA LEU A 24 -11.67 5.18 -0.83
C LEU A 24 -11.31 5.58 -2.27
N SER A 25 -10.07 5.30 -2.68
CA SER A 25 -9.60 5.65 -4.02
C SER A 25 -10.33 4.90 -5.13
N SER A 26 -10.61 3.62 -4.94
CA SER A 26 -11.18 2.75 -5.97
C SER A 26 -12.71 2.71 -5.98
N LEU A 27 -13.33 2.62 -4.79
CA LEU A 27 -14.78 2.44 -4.62
C LEU A 27 -15.51 3.74 -4.24
N GLY A 28 -14.76 4.76 -3.81
CA GLY A 28 -15.29 6.08 -3.53
C GLY A 28 -15.85 6.27 -2.13
N GLU A 29 -16.28 7.49 -1.88
CA GLU A 29 -16.77 7.96 -0.58
C GLU A 29 -18.06 7.27 -0.12
N VAL A 30 -18.97 7.03 -1.05
CA VAL A 30 -20.25 6.35 -0.75
C VAL A 30 -20.00 4.96 -0.18
N TYR A 31 -18.98 4.26 -0.69
CA TYR A 31 -18.63 2.94 -0.17
C TYR A 31 -18.13 3.03 1.28
N ILE A 32 -17.25 3.98 1.57
CA ILE A 32 -16.74 4.22 2.94
C ILE A 32 -17.90 4.57 3.89
N SER A 33 -18.83 5.41 3.46
CA SER A 33 -20.02 5.77 4.28
C SER A 33 -20.92 4.56 4.58
N ASN A 34 -20.87 3.52 3.77
CA ASN A 34 -21.58 2.26 4.06
C ASN A 34 -20.83 1.35 5.05
N ILE A 35 -19.53 1.54 5.23
CA ILE A 35 -18.74 0.78 6.22
C ILE A 35 -19.06 1.29 7.62
N ILE A 36 -19.19 2.60 7.80
CA ILE A 36 -19.36 3.21 9.11
C ILE A 36 -20.46 4.26 9.10
N ASN A 37 -21.33 4.18 10.11
CA ASN A 37 -22.36 5.16 10.41
C ASN A 37 -22.32 5.51 11.89
N GLU A 38 -22.87 6.65 12.27
CA GLU A 38 -22.95 7.12 13.63
C GLU A 38 -24.40 7.47 13.98
N ILE A 39 -24.83 7.03 15.15
CA ILE A 39 -26.13 7.37 15.73
C ILE A 39 -25.91 7.55 17.24
N ASP A 40 -26.19 8.74 17.75
CA ASP A 40 -26.15 9.05 19.20
C ASP A 40 -24.84 8.59 19.90
N ASN A 41 -23.69 8.96 19.36
CA ASN A 41 -22.35 8.55 19.82
C ASN A 41 -22.05 7.04 19.68
N ASN A 42 -22.93 6.27 19.08
CA ASN A 42 -22.64 4.89 18.75
C ASN A 42 -22.14 4.78 17.31
N ILE A 43 -21.07 4.04 17.14
CA ILE A 43 -20.56 3.65 15.83
C ILE A 43 -21.27 2.38 15.39
N ILE A 44 -21.89 2.44 14.22
CA ILE A 44 -22.42 1.27 13.54
C ILE A 44 -21.40 0.85 12.51
N PHE A 45 -20.75 -0.29 12.73
CA PHE A 45 -19.72 -0.83 11.87
C PHE A 45 -20.27 -2.00 11.05
N ASN A 46 -20.22 -1.85 9.72
CA ASN A 46 -20.57 -2.90 8.77
C ASN A 46 -19.30 -3.53 8.23
N PHE A 47 -19.20 -4.84 8.31
CA PHE A 47 -18.05 -5.61 7.87
C PHE A 47 -18.48 -6.97 7.34
N TYR A 48 -17.54 -7.74 6.86
CA TYR A 48 -17.80 -9.08 6.35
C TYR A 48 -16.95 -10.10 7.11
N THR A 49 -17.55 -11.26 7.37
CA THR A 49 -16.85 -12.45 7.86
C THR A 49 -16.90 -13.53 6.79
N LYS A 50 -15.84 -14.28 6.67
CA LYS A 50 -15.77 -15.37 5.71
C LYS A 50 -16.07 -16.70 6.41
N ILE A 51 -17.11 -17.39 5.95
CA ILE A 51 -17.50 -18.72 6.42
C ILE A 51 -17.64 -19.60 5.17
N ASP A 52 -16.88 -20.69 5.12
CA ASP A 52 -16.91 -21.64 3.99
C ASP A 52 -16.77 -20.97 2.59
N ASP A 53 -15.81 -20.02 2.48
CA ASP A 53 -15.58 -19.19 1.28
C ASP A 53 -16.71 -18.22 0.88
N ILE A 54 -17.76 -18.10 1.70
CA ILE A 54 -18.86 -17.15 1.52
C ILE A 54 -18.65 -15.94 2.44
N PHE A 55 -18.79 -14.75 1.89
CA PHE A 55 -18.73 -13.51 2.67
C PHE A 55 -20.12 -13.13 3.17
N GLU A 56 -20.28 -13.18 4.48
CA GLU A 56 -21.49 -12.73 5.16
C GLU A 56 -21.32 -11.32 5.69
N LYS A 57 -22.22 -10.42 5.34
CA LYS A 57 -22.26 -9.07 5.90
C LYS A 57 -22.70 -9.12 7.34
N LYS A 58 -21.92 -8.53 8.21
CA LYS A 58 -22.20 -8.38 9.65
C LYS A 58 -22.32 -6.90 9.97
N LYS A 59 -23.03 -6.63 11.06
CA LYS A 59 -23.22 -5.30 11.62
C LYS A 59 -23.07 -5.38 13.13
N ILE A 60 -22.26 -4.48 13.66
CA ILE A 60 -22.06 -4.35 15.11
C ILE A 60 -22.15 -2.89 15.51
N THR A 61 -22.56 -2.64 16.75
CA THR A 61 -22.63 -1.29 17.30
C THR A 61 -21.66 -1.18 18.48
N PHE A 62 -20.84 -0.15 18.47
CA PHE A 62 -19.93 0.18 19.54
C PHE A 62 -20.25 1.56 20.11
N LEU A 63 -20.14 1.73 21.41
CA LEU A 63 -20.00 3.05 22.01
C LEU A 63 -18.59 3.57 21.69
N TYR A 64 -18.53 4.69 20.97
CA TYR A 64 -17.23 5.26 20.58
C TYR A 64 -16.54 5.92 21.77
N ASN A 65 -15.30 5.54 22.00
CA ASN A 65 -14.42 6.17 22.98
C ASN A 65 -13.07 6.44 22.32
N GLU A 66 -12.82 7.69 21.98
CA GLU A 66 -11.57 8.10 21.30
C GLU A 66 -10.31 7.89 22.15
N ASN A 67 -10.46 7.74 23.47
CA ASN A 67 -9.34 7.52 24.39
C ASN A 67 -9.05 6.03 24.64
N GLU A 68 -9.85 5.12 24.12
CA GLU A 68 -9.69 3.68 24.36
C GLU A 68 -8.45 3.13 23.64
N PHE A 69 -8.14 3.67 22.48
CA PHE A 69 -6.99 3.27 21.67
C PHE A 69 -6.12 4.48 21.33
N ASN A 70 -4.82 4.25 21.18
CA ASN A 70 -3.87 5.27 20.78
C ASN A 70 -3.93 5.50 19.25
N ILE A 71 -5.13 5.82 18.74
CA ILE A 71 -5.35 6.14 17.34
C ILE A 71 -4.76 7.51 17.03
N SER A 72 -4.18 7.66 15.84
CA SER A 72 -3.58 8.91 15.42
C SER A 72 -4.57 10.10 15.52
N SER A 73 -4.27 11.04 16.40
CA SER A 73 -5.06 12.28 16.55
C SER A 73 -5.11 13.12 15.26
N LYS A 74 -4.18 12.86 14.32
CA LYS A 74 -4.10 13.55 13.02
C LYS A 74 -5.08 13.01 11.99
N ASN A 75 -5.63 11.81 12.19
CA ASN A 75 -6.70 11.27 11.37
C ASN A 75 -7.96 12.12 11.49
N LYS A 76 -8.71 12.22 10.41
CA LYS A 76 -10.06 12.76 10.47
C LYS A 76 -10.99 11.79 11.18
N ASP A 77 -12.06 12.30 11.73
CA ASP A 77 -12.99 11.58 12.59
C ASP A 77 -13.52 10.28 11.96
N TRP A 78 -13.92 10.32 10.70
CA TRP A 78 -14.39 9.12 10.00
C TRP A 78 -13.30 8.02 9.88
N VAL A 79 -12.03 8.40 9.75
CA VAL A 79 -10.90 7.46 9.70
C VAL A 79 -10.71 6.84 11.07
N LYS A 80 -10.67 7.67 12.14
CA LYS A 80 -10.54 7.20 13.52
C LYS A 80 -11.61 6.19 13.88
N LYS A 81 -12.85 6.45 13.47
CA LYS A 81 -13.99 5.57 13.76
C LYS A 81 -13.88 4.22 13.05
N ILE A 82 -13.45 4.18 11.79
CA ILE A 82 -13.23 2.91 11.08
C ILE A 82 -12.07 2.14 11.71
N GLU A 83 -10.95 2.81 11.98
CA GLU A 83 -9.78 2.23 12.62
C GLU A 83 -10.14 1.66 14.00
N TYR A 84 -10.81 2.46 14.84
CA TYR A 84 -11.33 2.04 16.14
C TYR A 84 -12.21 0.79 16.04
N ALA A 85 -13.20 0.82 15.18
CA ALA A 85 -14.16 -0.28 15.04
C ALA A 85 -13.48 -1.56 14.51
N TYR A 86 -12.52 -1.40 13.58
CA TYR A 86 -11.76 -2.52 13.05
C TYR A 86 -10.87 -3.17 14.13
N ILE A 87 -10.12 -2.38 14.87
CA ILE A 87 -9.28 -2.87 15.97
C ILE A 87 -10.14 -3.57 17.02
N LYS A 88 -11.23 -2.95 17.44
CA LYS A 88 -12.14 -3.49 18.45
C LYS A 88 -12.76 -4.82 18.03
N GLN A 89 -13.13 -4.95 16.76
CA GLN A 89 -13.75 -6.14 16.20
C GLN A 89 -12.78 -7.30 16.01
N PHE A 90 -11.59 -7.03 15.45
CA PHE A 90 -10.71 -8.09 14.96
C PHE A 90 -9.48 -8.35 15.84
N TYR A 91 -9.15 -7.43 16.75
CA TYR A 91 -8.00 -7.55 17.65
C TYR A 91 -8.41 -7.64 19.13
N ASN A 92 -9.71 -7.76 19.44
CA ASN A 92 -10.25 -7.91 20.81
C ASN A 92 -9.70 -6.87 21.80
N ASN A 93 -9.53 -5.63 21.35
CA ASN A 93 -8.90 -4.53 22.11
C ASN A 93 -7.39 -4.73 22.40
N ASP A 94 -6.75 -5.73 21.82
CA ASP A 94 -5.32 -5.97 22.02
C ASP A 94 -4.49 -5.16 21.00
N ILE A 95 -4.31 -3.88 21.33
CA ILE A 95 -3.45 -2.98 20.56
C ILE A 95 -1.98 -3.46 20.57
N ASN A 96 -1.50 -4.06 21.66
CA ASN A 96 -0.13 -4.54 21.70
C ASN A 96 0.11 -5.61 20.67
N LYS A 97 -0.83 -6.51 20.50
CA LYS A 97 -0.79 -7.51 19.43
C LYS A 97 -0.75 -6.87 18.04
N LEU A 98 -1.55 -5.82 17.82
CA LEU A 98 -1.55 -5.07 16.58
C LEU A 98 -0.19 -4.41 16.30
N LEU A 99 0.42 -3.81 17.33
CA LEU A 99 1.69 -3.09 17.21
C LEU A 99 2.88 -4.03 17.02
N GLU A 100 2.85 -5.21 17.64
CA GLU A 100 3.92 -6.19 17.60
C GLU A 100 3.87 -7.06 16.34
N GLU A 101 2.69 -7.52 15.97
CA GLU A 101 2.50 -8.47 14.86
C GLU A 101 2.20 -7.76 13.53
N GLY A 102 1.74 -6.50 13.59
CA GLY A 102 1.18 -5.82 12.43
C GLY A 102 -0.03 -6.55 11.87
N GLY A 103 -0.32 -6.38 10.59
CA GLY A 103 -1.42 -7.07 9.94
C GLY A 103 -1.25 -7.17 8.44
N ILE A 104 -2.11 -7.95 7.83
CA ILE A 104 -2.10 -8.20 6.39
C ILE A 104 -3.26 -7.46 5.75
N ALA A 105 -2.98 -6.61 4.76
CA ALA A 105 -4.00 -5.88 4.01
C ALA A 105 -5.06 -6.79 3.38
N PHE A 106 -4.70 -8.03 3.05
CA PHE A 106 -5.59 -9.06 2.53
C PHE A 106 -6.84 -9.23 3.40
N ASN A 107 -6.65 -9.42 4.72
CA ASN A 107 -7.77 -9.60 5.64
C ASN A 107 -8.61 -8.32 5.77
N VAL A 108 -7.97 -7.16 5.83
CA VAL A 108 -8.69 -5.88 5.93
C VAL A 108 -9.55 -5.65 4.71
N LEU A 109 -9.01 -5.88 3.52
CA LEU A 109 -9.76 -5.74 2.28
C LEU A 109 -10.96 -6.70 2.23
N GLU A 110 -10.78 -7.98 2.57
CA GLU A 110 -11.89 -8.93 2.64
C GLU A 110 -12.95 -8.52 3.65
N ASN A 111 -12.52 -8.15 4.86
CA ASN A 111 -13.42 -7.77 5.94
C ASN A 111 -14.20 -6.47 5.66
N LEU A 112 -13.60 -5.51 4.99
CA LEU A 112 -14.26 -4.23 4.69
C LEU A 112 -15.05 -4.25 3.37
N THR A 113 -14.70 -5.13 2.43
CA THR A 113 -15.34 -5.11 1.11
C THR A 113 -16.27 -6.30 0.85
N GLY A 114 -16.07 -7.43 1.52
CA GLY A 114 -16.76 -8.68 1.19
C GLY A 114 -16.35 -9.26 -0.17
N TYR A 115 -15.32 -8.70 -0.79
CA TYR A 115 -14.77 -9.23 -2.04
C TYR A 115 -13.57 -10.12 -1.73
N LYS A 116 -13.49 -11.24 -2.46
CA LYS A 116 -12.34 -12.13 -2.35
C LYS A 116 -11.06 -11.41 -2.78
N SER A 117 -10.12 -11.33 -1.86
CA SER A 117 -8.80 -10.77 -2.12
C SER A 117 -7.85 -11.80 -2.70
N LYS A 118 -6.83 -11.33 -3.40
CA LYS A 118 -5.71 -12.12 -3.89
C LYS A 118 -4.42 -11.45 -3.45
N ILE A 119 -3.46 -12.27 -3.08
CA ILE A 119 -2.12 -11.83 -2.75
C ILE A 119 -1.12 -12.45 -3.73
N ILE A 120 -0.24 -11.61 -4.27
CA ILE A 120 0.91 -12.05 -5.06
C ILE A 120 2.13 -11.79 -4.20
N ILE A 121 2.73 -12.86 -3.73
CA ILE A 121 3.97 -12.78 -2.97
C ILE A 121 5.12 -12.74 -3.96
N ASN A 122 6.02 -11.80 -3.77
CA ASN A 122 7.23 -11.72 -4.56
C ASN A 122 8.26 -12.72 -4.04
N ARG A 123 8.27 -13.91 -4.62
CA ARG A 123 9.23 -14.97 -4.29
C ARG A 123 10.58 -14.83 -4.99
N LEU A 124 10.86 -13.69 -5.61
CA LEU A 124 12.20 -13.44 -6.18
C LEU A 124 13.31 -13.58 -5.14
N PHE A 125 12.94 -13.56 -3.86
CA PHE A 125 13.87 -13.55 -2.73
C PHE A 125 13.90 -14.84 -1.87
N ASP A 126 13.08 -15.84 -2.17
CA ASP A 126 13.01 -17.08 -1.36
C ASP A 126 14.33 -17.88 -1.26
N ASN A 127 15.33 -17.58 -2.12
CA ASN A 127 16.65 -18.22 -2.08
C ASN A 127 17.81 -17.20 -2.13
N LYS A 128 17.64 -15.96 -1.63
CA LYS A 128 18.47 -14.85 -2.09
C LYS A 128 18.89 -13.85 -1.03
N GLU A 129 18.94 -14.29 0.20
CA GLU A 129 19.74 -13.58 1.20
C GLU A 129 21.15 -13.31 0.65
N GLU A 130 21.77 -14.28 -0.02
CA GLU A 130 23.08 -14.14 -0.62
C GLU A 130 23.14 -13.04 -1.69
N LEU A 131 22.23 -13.02 -2.64
CA LEU A 131 22.24 -12.00 -3.71
C LEU A 131 21.91 -10.60 -3.14
N TYR A 132 21.05 -10.56 -2.16
CA TYR A 132 20.72 -9.34 -1.45
C TYR A 132 21.92 -8.80 -0.67
N TYR A 133 22.62 -9.66 0.08
CA TYR A 133 23.84 -9.30 0.79
C TYR A 133 24.95 -8.87 -0.17
N GLU A 134 25.12 -9.54 -1.29
CA GLU A 134 26.11 -9.19 -2.30
C GLU A 134 25.87 -7.78 -2.85
N ILE A 135 24.61 -7.44 -3.17
CA ILE A 135 24.24 -6.09 -3.65
C ILE A 135 24.43 -5.05 -2.56
N CYS A 136 24.06 -5.36 -1.31
CA CYS A 136 24.21 -4.47 -0.18
C CYS A 136 25.68 -4.23 0.18
N GLU A 137 26.49 -5.29 0.24
CA GLU A 137 27.90 -5.19 0.54
C GLU A 137 28.67 -4.42 -0.51
N GLU A 138 28.40 -4.65 -1.79
CA GLU A 138 29.02 -3.89 -2.86
C GLU A 138 28.65 -2.41 -2.83
N ARG A 139 27.43 -2.08 -2.45
CA ARG A 139 26.98 -0.69 -2.28
C ARG A 139 27.67 0.00 -1.12
N ILE A 140 27.76 -0.68 0.02
CA ILE A 140 28.44 -0.17 1.22
C ILE A 140 29.93 0.03 0.92
N LYS A 141 30.56 -0.94 0.27
CA LYS A 141 31.98 -0.89 -0.07
C LYS A 141 32.33 0.20 -1.08
N LYS A 142 31.43 0.54 -2.01
CA LYS A 142 31.72 1.47 -3.13
C LYS A 142 31.16 2.87 -2.94
N ASN A 143 30.45 3.14 -1.85
CA ASN A 143 29.80 4.44 -1.61
C ASN A 143 28.90 4.92 -2.79
N ILE A 144 28.28 3.97 -3.50
CA ILE A 144 27.66 4.15 -4.82
C ILE A 144 26.17 4.49 -4.65
N TRP A 145 25.86 5.61 -4.05
CA TRP A 145 24.46 5.95 -3.84
C TRP A 145 23.83 6.81 -4.95
N LYS A 146 24.62 7.35 -5.88
CA LYS A 146 24.09 8.38 -6.79
C LYS A 146 23.83 7.96 -8.24
N ASN A 147 24.65 7.17 -8.88
CA ASN A 147 24.49 6.91 -10.33
C ASN A 147 24.53 5.43 -10.74
N ASP A 148 25.03 4.54 -9.91
CA ASP A 148 25.22 3.14 -10.29
C ASP A 148 24.09 2.21 -9.82
N PHE A 149 23.11 2.75 -9.06
CA PHE A 149 21.94 1.97 -8.65
C PHE A 149 21.13 1.48 -9.86
N VAL A 150 21.00 2.32 -10.87
CA VAL A 150 20.31 1.97 -12.10
C VAL A 150 21.05 0.87 -12.85
N LYS A 151 22.39 0.92 -12.91
CA LYS A 151 23.20 -0.13 -13.53
C LYS A 151 23.08 -1.46 -12.78
N TYR A 152 23.02 -1.42 -11.46
CA TYR A 152 22.78 -2.60 -10.64
C TYR A 152 21.40 -3.19 -10.83
N LEU A 153 20.38 -2.35 -10.89
CA LEU A 153 19.03 -2.76 -11.23
C LEU A 153 18.97 -3.39 -12.62
N ASP A 154 19.64 -2.80 -13.60
CA ASP A 154 19.76 -3.36 -14.96
C ASP A 154 20.38 -4.77 -14.96
N ILE A 155 21.42 -4.98 -14.16
CA ILE A 155 22.06 -6.29 -14.01
C ILE A 155 21.07 -7.29 -13.34
N LEU A 156 20.36 -6.86 -12.31
CA LEU A 156 19.34 -7.66 -11.65
C LEU A 156 18.18 -7.98 -12.59
N PHE A 157 17.68 -7.01 -13.33
CA PHE A 157 16.60 -7.20 -14.30
C PHE A 157 16.99 -8.10 -15.45
N LYS A 158 18.23 -8.08 -15.89
CA LYS A 158 18.73 -9.04 -16.89
C LYS A 158 18.79 -10.47 -16.38
N LYS A 159 18.95 -10.67 -15.06
CA LYS A 159 18.96 -11.99 -14.41
C LYS A 159 17.58 -12.51 -14.04
N TYR A 160 16.52 -11.65 -13.92
CA TYR A 160 15.20 -12.02 -13.40
C TYR A 160 14.13 -11.82 -14.45
N PRO A 161 13.17 -12.75 -14.52
CA PRO A 161 12.24 -12.78 -15.63
C PRO A 161 11.30 -11.58 -15.63
N THR A 162 11.21 -10.93 -16.77
CA THR A 162 10.16 -10.01 -17.17
C THR A 162 8.74 -10.55 -16.91
N LEU A 163 8.61 -11.86 -16.69
CA LEU A 163 7.36 -12.56 -16.44
C LEU A 163 6.59 -12.06 -15.21
N LEU A 164 7.28 -11.77 -14.11
CA LEU A 164 6.60 -11.28 -12.89
C LEU A 164 6.10 -9.84 -13.10
N ILE A 165 6.91 -8.98 -13.70
CA ILE A 165 6.51 -7.62 -14.09
C ILE A 165 5.30 -7.68 -15.01
N GLN A 166 5.34 -8.54 -16.03
CA GLN A 166 4.25 -8.70 -16.97
C GLN A 166 2.98 -9.24 -16.29
N LYS A 167 3.14 -10.20 -15.38
CA LYS A 167 2.01 -10.74 -14.59
C LYS A 167 1.36 -9.66 -13.72
N ILE A 168 2.16 -8.90 -12.99
CA ILE A 168 1.66 -7.81 -12.15
C ILE A 168 1.00 -6.74 -13.01
N TRP A 169 1.65 -6.33 -14.11
CA TRP A 169 1.10 -5.34 -15.01
C TRP A 169 -0.24 -5.79 -15.60
N ASN A 170 -0.35 -7.03 -16.05
CA ASN A 170 -1.61 -7.58 -16.57
C ASN A 170 -2.72 -7.56 -15.52
N ILE A 171 -2.40 -7.88 -14.26
CA ILE A 171 -3.38 -7.80 -13.18
C ILE A 171 -3.82 -6.36 -12.95
N LEU A 172 -2.89 -5.43 -12.86
CA LEU A 172 -3.21 -4.03 -12.65
C LEU A 172 -4.03 -3.44 -13.79
N THR A 173 -3.65 -3.72 -15.04
CA THR A 173 -4.37 -3.22 -16.22
C THR A 173 -5.77 -3.80 -16.39
N ASN A 174 -6.02 -4.99 -15.85
CA ASN A 174 -7.35 -5.58 -15.82
C ASN A 174 -8.24 -5.02 -14.69
N ASN A 175 -7.66 -4.25 -13.78
CA ASN A 175 -8.32 -3.69 -12.60
C ASN A 175 -8.23 -2.16 -12.55
N ILE A 176 -8.35 -1.49 -13.69
CA ILE A 176 -8.40 -0.03 -13.78
C ILE A 176 -9.74 0.44 -14.36
N GLN A 177 -10.10 1.68 -14.01
CA GLN A 177 -11.19 2.40 -14.62
C GLN A 177 -10.75 2.83 -16.04
N LYS A 178 -11.31 2.23 -17.07
CA LYS A 178 -11.02 2.59 -18.46
C LYS A 178 -12.29 2.55 -19.29
N ASN A 179 -12.43 3.55 -20.12
CA ASN A 179 -13.52 3.62 -21.09
C ASN A 179 -13.16 2.90 -22.41
N ASN A 180 -11.86 2.66 -22.66
CA ASN A 180 -11.31 2.02 -23.83
C ASN A 180 -10.35 0.88 -23.45
N THR A 181 -10.09 -0.02 -24.37
CA THR A 181 -9.21 -1.18 -24.16
C THR A 181 -7.74 -0.82 -24.12
N GLU A 182 -7.33 0.29 -24.69
CA GLU A 182 -5.94 0.72 -24.79
C GLU A 182 -5.52 1.65 -23.65
N ILE A 183 -4.29 1.48 -23.19
CA ILE A 183 -3.65 2.40 -22.24
C ILE A 183 -2.90 3.45 -23.06
N ILE A 184 -3.36 4.70 -22.95
CA ILE A 184 -2.75 5.84 -23.64
C ILE A 184 -1.55 6.33 -22.81
N PRO A 185 -0.37 6.55 -23.43
CA PRO A 185 0.79 7.10 -22.75
C PRO A 185 0.48 8.40 -22.00
N ASN A 186 1.15 8.57 -20.86
CA ASN A 186 1.05 9.74 -19.97
C ASN A 186 -0.32 9.97 -19.29
N ASN A 187 -1.31 9.11 -19.53
CA ASN A 187 -2.57 9.14 -18.80
C ASN A 187 -2.50 8.31 -17.53
N ILE A 188 -3.10 8.82 -16.45
CA ILE A 188 -3.23 8.09 -15.19
C ILE A 188 -4.58 7.39 -15.16
N TYR A 189 -4.55 6.08 -15.01
CA TYR A 189 -5.73 5.24 -14.89
C TYR A 189 -5.93 4.85 -13.42
N LYS A 190 -7.04 5.26 -12.85
CA LYS A 190 -7.40 4.89 -11.47
C LYS A 190 -7.69 3.40 -11.37
N MET A 191 -7.36 2.82 -10.21
CA MET A 191 -7.80 1.46 -9.90
C MET A 191 -9.32 1.41 -9.77
N ASN A 192 -9.94 0.33 -10.23
CA ASN A 192 -11.37 0.05 -10.03
C ASN A 192 -11.61 -0.94 -8.88
N CYS A 193 -10.55 -1.49 -8.33
CA CYS A 193 -10.59 -2.36 -7.16
C CYS A 193 -9.55 -1.91 -6.12
N PRO A 194 -9.79 -2.15 -4.84
CA PRO A 194 -8.80 -1.91 -3.80
C PRO A 194 -7.52 -2.70 -4.06
N CYS A 195 -6.38 -2.01 -3.99
CA CYS A 195 -5.08 -2.58 -4.25
C CYS A 195 -4.02 -1.98 -3.31
N VAL A 196 -3.25 -2.82 -2.64
CA VAL A 196 -2.22 -2.46 -1.67
C VAL A 196 -0.92 -3.15 -2.03
N ILE A 197 0.19 -2.44 -1.96
CA ILE A 197 1.54 -2.97 -2.17
C ILE A 197 2.33 -2.96 -0.86
N GLY A 198 2.92 -4.08 -0.52
CA GLY A 198 3.84 -4.23 0.61
C GLY A 198 5.29 -4.04 0.18
N ILE A 199 6.05 -3.36 1.03
CA ILE A 199 7.49 -3.18 0.88
C ILE A 199 8.18 -3.95 1.99
N ASN A 200 9.14 -4.80 1.64
CA ASN A 200 9.76 -5.74 2.56
C ASN A 200 10.81 -5.09 3.47
N GLY A 201 10.80 -5.48 4.75
CA GLY A 201 11.73 -5.06 5.79
C GLY A 201 13.12 -5.71 5.74
N HIS A 202 13.34 -6.72 4.93
CA HIS A 202 14.68 -7.31 4.75
C HIS A 202 15.71 -6.28 4.23
N PHE A 203 15.24 -5.13 3.79
CA PHE A 203 16.05 -3.98 3.39
C PHE A 203 16.45 -3.07 4.56
N ASN A 204 16.36 -3.51 5.81
CA ASN A 204 16.68 -2.71 7.00
C ASN A 204 18.08 -2.09 7.02
N LYS A 205 19.00 -2.60 6.23
CA LYS A 205 20.34 -2.02 6.06
C LYS A 205 20.44 -1.00 4.91
N ILE A 206 19.39 -0.87 4.09
CA ILE A 206 19.37 0.06 2.97
C ILE A 206 18.12 0.92 3.05
N THR A 207 18.31 2.14 3.45
CA THR A 207 17.26 3.15 3.38
C THR A 207 17.15 3.62 1.93
N ILE A 208 16.09 3.21 1.25
CA ILE A 208 15.74 3.82 -0.03
C ILE A 208 15.08 5.14 0.28
N PRO A 209 15.63 6.25 -0.19
CA PRO A 209 15.01 7.54 0.05
C PRO A 209 13.53 7.51 -0.34
N GLY A 210 12.63 7.88 0.60
CA GLY A 210 11.20 7.97 0.41
C GLY A 210 10.39 6.70 0.45
N ILE A 211 11.01 5.56 0.63
CA ILE A 211 10.35 4.30 0.89
C ILE A 211 10.53 3.95 2.36
N ILE A 212 9.44 3.65 3.04
CA ILE A 212 9.43 3.13 4.40
C ILE A 212 9.51 1.61 4.28
N ASN A 213 10.48 1.01 4.96
CA ASN A 213 10.57 -0.43 5.07
C ASN A 213 9.44 -0.98 5.94
N GLU A 214 9.05 -2.23 5.72
CA GLU A 214 7.97 -2.91 6.47
C GLU A 214 6.68 -2.07 6.48
N HIS A 215 6.34 -1.55 5.30
CA HIS A 215 5.23 -0.62 5.19
C HIS A 215 4.36 -0.93 3.98
N LEU A 216 3.08 -0.61 4.13
CA LEU A 216 2.06 -0.82 3.12
C LEU A 216 1.60 0.51 2.50
N TYR A 217 1.45 0.51 1.20
CA TYR A 217 1.02 1.64 0.39
C TYR A 217 -0.21 1.28 -0.42
N SER A 218 -1.14 2.23 -0.56
CA SER A 218 -2.28 2.05 -1.46
C SER A 218 -1.85 2.27 -2.90
N VAL A 219 -2.17 1.37 -3.80
CA VAL A 219 -2.04 1.60 -5.24
C VAL A 219 -3.33 2.28 -5.72
N ILE A 220 -3.24 3.54 -6.10
CA ILE A 220 -4.40 4.36 -6.49
C ILE A 220 -4.57 4.48 -7.99
N GLY A 221 -3.55 4.10 -8.77
CA GLY A 221 -3.60 4.12 -10.22
C GLY A 221 -2.34 3.58 -10.87
N ILE A 222 -2.37 3.51 -12.20
CA ILE A 222 -1.22 3.14 -13.04
C ILE A 222 -1.10 4.09 -14.22
N SER A 223 0.08 4.16 -14.81
CA SER A 223 0.33 4.84 -16.09
C SER A 223 1.46 4.19 -16.86
N ILE A 224 1.55 4.49 -18.14
CA ILE A 224 2.74 4.28 -18.97
C ILE A 224 3.22 5.62 -19.50
N ASP A 225 4.49 5.74 -19.81
CA ASP A 225 5.03 6.88 -20.55
C ASP A 225 5.14 6.58 -22.06
N GLU A 226 5.64 7.53 -22.81
CA GLU A 226 5.87 7.40 -24.28
C GLU A 226 6.89 6.34 -24.65
N TYR A 227 7.74 5.93 -23.71
CA TYR A 227 8.74 4.87 -23.86
C TYR A 227 8.25 3.50 -23.39
N ASN A 228 6.94 3.40 -23.05
CA ASN A 228 6.30 2.20 -22.51
C ASN A 228 6.85 1.78 -21.13
N ASN A 229 7.45 2.70 -20.38
CA ASN A 229 7.78 2.45 -18.99
C ASN A 229 6.49 2.44 -18.16
N LYS A 230 6.38 1.46 -17.25
CA LYS A 230 5.20 1.19 -16.44
C LYS A 230 5.36 1.80 -15.06
N TYR A 231 4.33 2.50 -14.59
CA TYR A 231 4.36 3.20 -13.32
C TYR A 231 3.17 2.85 -12.45
N LEU A 232 3.42 2.76 -11.14
CA LEU A 232 2.40 2.73 -10.09
C LEU A 232 2.23 4.13 -9.52
N HIS A 233 1.00 4.56 -9.35
CA HIS A 233 0.67 5.73 -8.54
C HIS A 233 0.25 5.23 -7.17
N VAL A 234 0.96 5.66 -6.14
CA VAL A 234 0.77 5.18 -4.77
C VAL A 234 0.45 6.32 -3.81
N PHE A 235 -0.25 5.96 -2.74
CA PHE A 235 -0.51 6.84 -1.62
C PHE A 235 0.08 6.23 -0.35
N ASN A 236 0.86 7.03 0.39
CA ASN A 236 1.43 6.67 1.67
C ASN A 236 0.54 7.20 2.81
N PRO A 237 -0.08 6.34 3.63
CA PRO A 237 -0.85 6.79 4.77
C PRO A 237 0.02 7.44 5.86
N HIS A 238 1.32 7.16 5.90
CA HIS A 238 2.23 7.68 6.91
C HIS A 238 2.43 9.20 6.78
N HIS A 239 2.36 9.91 7.91
CA HIS A 239 2.38 11.38 7.92
C HIS A 239 3.80 11.98 7.94
N ASN A 240 4.79 11.29 8.51
CA ASN A 240 6.13 11.83 8.69
C ASN A 240 6.99 11.59 7.44
N VAL A 241 6.86 12.48 6.46
CA VAL A 241 7.74 12.52 5.28
C VAL A 241 8.83 13.59 5.43
N ASP A 242 8.77 14.38 6.50
CA ASP A 242 9.48 15.65 6.65
C ASP A 242 11.02 15.57 6.60
N GLY A 243 11.62 14.45 7.01
CA GLY A 243 13.08 14.27 6.94
C GLY A 243 13.62 13.76 5.59
N ARG A 244 12.75 13.41 4.65
CA ARG A 244 13.09 12.67 3.44
C ARG A 244 13.04 13.50 2.16
N GLU A 245 12.36 14.63 2.17
CA GLU A 245 12.32 15.56 1.02
C GLU A 245 13.72 16.06 0.61
N THR A 246 14.62 16.24 1.56
CA THR A 246 15.97 16.76 1.29
C THR A 246 16.83 15.77 0.50
N ILE A 247 16.61 14.49 0.69
CA ILE A 247 17.35 13.42 0.01
C ILE A 247 16.85 13.27 -1.43
N TYR A 248 15.56 13.52 -1.69
CA TYR A 248 14.98 13.44 -3.04
C TYR A 248 15.39 14.57 -3.96
N LYS A 249 15.58 15.77 -3.45
CA LYS A 249 16.08 16.91 -4.26
C LYS A 249 17.43 16.65 -4.91
N ASN A 250 18.20 15.71 -4.33
CA ASN A 250 19.55 15.36 -4.82
C ASN A 250 19.59 14.09 -5.70
N LEU A 251 18.46 13.39 -5.85
CA LEU A 251 18.34 12.16 -6.65
C LEU A 251 17.54 12.42 -7.94
N GLU A 252 17.79 13.56 -8.56
CA GLU A 252 16.94 14.15 -9.61
C GLU A 252 16.67 13.28 -10.83
N ASN A 253 17.20 12.11 -10.97
CA ASN A 253 17.01 11.45 -12.25
C ASN A 253 16.58 9.99 -12.28
N ASN A 254 16.42 9.23 -11.23
CA ASN A 254 16.20 7.84 -11.64
C ASN A 254 15.36 6.88 -10.82
N PHE A 255 14.96 7.10 -9.58
CA PHE A 255 14.40 5.93 -8.93
C PHE A 255 12.95 6.05 -8.46
N VAL A 256 12.64 7.06 -7.75
CA VAL A 256 11.29 7.33 -7.31
C VAL A 256 11.00 8.76 -7.69
N SER A 257 10.33 8.95 -8.79
CA SER A 257 9.96 10.29 -9.19
C SER A 257 8.96 10.86 -8.21
N LYS A 258 9.42 11.74 -7.33
CA LYS A 258 8.64 12.64 -6.48
C LYS A 258 7.57 11.94 -5.62
N ILE A 259 7.93 11.56 -4.41
CA ILE A 259 6.94 11.64 -3.33
C ILE A 259 6.69 13.14 -3.15
N SER A 260 5.52 13.56 -3.57
CA SER A 260 5.11 14.92 -3.38
C SER A 260 4.92 15.19 -1.89
N LYS A 261 4.98 16.46 -1.48
CA LYS A 261 4.56 16.91 -0.13
C LYS A 261 3.22 16.34 0.32
N ASN A 262 2.44 15.82 -0.60
CA ASN A 262 1.09 15.29 -0.44
C ASN A 262 1.02 13.78 -0.27
N ARG A 263 2.13 13.08 0.02
CA ARG A 263 2.17 11.63 0.24
C ARG A 263 1.80 10.77 -1.00
N TYR A 264 1.81 11.34 -2.18
CA TYR A 264 1.62 10.66 -3.44
C TYR A 264 2.97 10.33 -4.10
N GLY A 265 3.10 9.12 -4.60
CA GLY A 265 4.31 8.68 -5.32
C GLY A 265 3.97 8.16 -6.71
N LYS A 266 4.89 8.37 -7.64
CA LYS A 266 4.92 7.70 -8.95
C LYS A 266 6.15 6.81 -8.99
N TRP A 267 5.93 5.50 -8.95
CA TRP A 267 7.00 4.51 -8.88
C TRP A 267 7.13 3.72 -10.17
N SER A 268 8.35 3.58 -10.68
CA SER A 268 8.62 2.65 -11.77
C SER A 268 8.35 1.22 -11.33
N LEU A 269 7.46 0.51 -12.04
CA LEU A 269 7.14 -0.87 -11.72
C LEU A 269 8.37 -1.77 -11.84
N ASN A 270 9.22 -1.49 -12.84
CA ASN A 270 10.44 -2.25 -13.05
C ASN A 270 11.40 -2.16 -11.85
N GLU A 271 11.41 -1.03 -11.19
CA GLU A 271 12.29 -0.77 -10.06
C GLU A 271 11.70 -1.24 -8.74
N ILE A 272 10.44 -0.86 -8.47
CA ILE A 272 9.80 -1.16 -7.18
C ILE A 272 9.59 -2.66 -6.96
N ILE A 273 9.50 -3.44 -8.03
CA ILE A 273 9.31 -4.89 -7.93
C ILE A 273 10.43 -5.58 -7.16
N LEU A 274 11.62 -5.01 -7.13
CA LEU A 274 12.76 -5.53 -6.36
C LEU A 274 12.58 -5.37 -4.85
N PHE A 275 11.73 -4.44 -4.43
CA PHE A 275 11.50 -4.09 -3.04
C PHE A 275 10.12 -4.48 -2.55
N MET A 276 9.28 -4.89 -3.46
CA MET A 276 7.92 -5.34 -3.18
C MET A 276 7.95 -6.69 -2.48
N SER A 277 7.32 -6.81 -1.31
CA SER A 277 7.06 -8.09 -0.68
C SER A 277 5.84 -8.77 -1.30
N ASP A 278 4.79 -8.01 -1.49
CA ASP A 278 3.52 -8.51 -1.99
C ASP A 278 2.69 -7.42 -2.68
N LEU A 279 1.74 -7.88 -3.47
CA LEU A 279 0.66 -7.07 -4.02
C LEU A 279 -0.66 -7.74 -3.66
N THR A 280 -1.48 -7.06 -2.87
CA THR A 280 -2.81 -7.52 -2.49
C THR A 280 -3.88 -6.71 -3.20
N TYR A 281 -4.88 -7.36 -3.78
CA TYR A 281 -6.00 -6.70 -4.44
C TYR A 281 -7.30 -7.48 -4.26
N SER A 282 -8.42 -6.77 -4.15
CA SER A 282 -9.75 -7.38 -4.10
C SER A 282 -10.32 -7.53 -5.51
N LYS A 283 -10.82 -8.70 -5.82
CA LYS A 283 -11.48 -8.92 -7.10
C LYS A 283 -12.95 -8.52 -6.99
N ILE A 284 -13.31 -7.38 -7.57
CA ILE A 284 -14.70 -6.98 -7.76
C ILE A 284 -15.25 -7.85 -8.91
N ILE A 285 -16.31 -8.60 -8.62
CA ILE A 285 -16.97 -9.49 -9.58
C ILE A 285 -18.00 -8.67 -10.35
#